data_8330bbfab566b57e19306eff5caaa892
#
_entry.id   8330bbfab566b57e19306eff5caaa892
#
_cell.length_a   1.000
_cell.length_b   1.000
_cell.length_c   1.000
_cell.angle_alpha   90.00
_cell.angle_beta   90.00
_cell.angle_gamma   90.00
#
_symmetry.space_group_name_H-M   'P 1'
#
loop_
_entity.id
_entity.type
_entity.pdbx_description
1 polymer ?
#
loop_
_entity_poly.entity_id
_entity_poly.type
_entity_poly.pdbx_seq_one_letter_code
_entity_poly.pdbx_strand_id
1 'polypeptide(L)'
;MYFWDKHKTITSYYELLSSRICDQYGLTQMEYDILMFLHNNPQHNTAAEIVKVRKSTKSHVSTSLKKLENKELVERKQSKDNKKHIEIFLLDKAEEIVEAGINAQKQFAQNVLKGLTEEEKYMCINVFDKICNNAEEYLREYKENINEK
;
A
#
# COMPACT_ATOMS: atom_id res chain seq x y z
N MET A 1 14.34 -20.88 5.47
CA MET A 1 15.17 -19.90 4.72
C MET A 1 14.69 -19.74 3.28
N TYR A 2 14.47 -20.84 2.60
CA TYR A 2 14.06 -20.84 1.19
C TYR A 2 12.77 -20.04 0.89
N PHE A 3 11.78 -20.08 1.77
CA PHE A 3 10.52 -19.30 1.64
C PHE A 3 10.80 -17.79 1.69
N TRP A 4 11.62 -17.35 2.65
CA TRP A 4 11.94 -15.94 2.85
C TRP A 4 12.75 -15.33 1.70
N ASP A 5 13.61 -16.12 1.09
CA ASP A 5 14.38 -15.67 -0.05
C ASP A 5 13.52 -15.57 -1.31
N LYS A 6 12.60 -16.50 -1.48
CA LYS A 6 11.70 -16.53 -2.65
C LYS A 6 10.67 -15.41 -2.67
N HIS A 7 10.12 -15.03 -1.51
CA HIS A 7 9.14 -13.94 -1.52
C HIS A 7 9.75 -12.61 -1.98
N LYS A 8 11.03 -12.39 -1.75
CA LYS A 8 11.77 -11.22 -2.25
C LYS A 8 11.78 -11.14 -3.78
N THR A 9 11.80 -12.26 -4.47
CA THR A 9 11.70 -12.29 -5.93
C THR A 9 10.39 -11.70 -6.42
N ILE A 10 9.30 -12.02 -5.73
CA ILE A 10 7.96 -11.50 -6.05
C ILE A 10 7.90 -10.00 -5.81
N THR A 11 8.35 -9.54 -4.64
CA THR A 11 8.36 -8.11 -4.30
C THR A 11 9.29 -7.31 -5.19
N SER A 12 10.46 -7.85 -5.54
CA SER A 12 11.40 -7.20 -6.45
C SER A 12 10.82 -6.99 -7.85
N TYR A 13 10.04 -7.94 -8.34
CA TYR A 13 9.36 -7.78 -9.63
C TYR A 13 8.28 -6.69 -9.56
N TYR A 14 7.48 -6.66 -8.49
CA TYR A 14 6.51 -5.59 -8.27
C TYR A 14 7.18 -4.21 -8.18
N GLU A 15 8.26 -4.11 -7.41
CA GLU A 15 9.05 -2.89 -7.27
C GLU A 15 9.65 -2.42 -8.60
N LEU A 16 10.07 -3.35 -9.46
CA LEU A 16 10.55 -3.01 -10.80
C LEU A 16 9.45 -2.33 -11.63
N LEU A 17 8.23 -2.84 -11.60
CA LEU A 17 7.10 -2.26 -12.33
C LEU A 17 6.72 -0.88 -11.77
N SER A 18 6.67 -0.74 -10.44
CA SER A 18 6.35 0.53 -9.80
C SER A 18 7.47 1.57 -9.93
N SER A 19 8.73 1.15 -9.93
CA SER A 19 9.88 2.06 -10.08
C SER A 19 9.86 2.81 -11.41
N ARG A 20 9.37 2.20 -12.47
CA ARG A 20 9.22 2.86 -13.79
C ARG A 20 8.23 4.02 -13.71
N ILE A 21 7.14 3.83 -12.97
CA ILE A 21 6.14 4.88 -12.74
C ILE A 21 6.72 5.98 -11.85
N CYS A 22 7.41 5.62 -10.79
CA CYS A 22 8.10 6.56 -9.91
C CYS A 22 9.09 7.44 -10.69
N ASP A 23 9.90 6.85 -11.54
CA ASP A 23 10.87 7.57 -12.36
C ASP A 23 10.18 8.52 -13.36
N GLN A 24 9.10 8.08 -13.99
CA GLN A 24 8.33 8.86 -14.95
C GLN A 24 7.68 10.10 -14.33
N TYR A 25 7.16 9.98 -13.11
CA TYR A 25 6.41 11.05 -12.45
C TYR A 25 7.16 11.75 -11.32
N GLY A 26 8.43 11.42 -11.12
CA GLY A 26 9.25 12.03 -10.06
C GLY A 26 8.76 11.73 -8.65
N LEU A 27 8.35 10.49 -8.41
CA LEU A 27 7.82 10.03 -7.12
C LEU A 27 8.82 9.14 -6.40
N THR A 28 8.80 9.20 -5.06
CA THR A 28 9.39 8.14 -4.24
C THR A 28 8.46 6.92 -4.22
N GLN A 29 8.98 5.76 -3.84
CA GLN A 29 8.16 4.55 -3.69
C GLN A 29 7.02 4.77 -2.69
N MET A 30 7.30 5.43 -1.56
CA MET A 30 6.25 5.71 -0.55
C MET A 30 5.17 6.63 -1.08
N GLU A 31 5.52 7.66 -1.83
CA GLU A 31 4.55 8.55 -2.47
C GLU A 31 3.63 7.77 -3.42
N TYR A 32 4.20 6.94 -4.27
CA TYR A 32 3.45 6.05 -5.16
C TYR A 32 2.55 5.09 -4.38
N ASP A 33 3.10 4.43 -3.37
CA ASP A 33 2.35 3.48 -2.53
C ASP A 33 1.15 4.14 -1.84
N ILE A 34 1.30 5.39 -1.38
CA ILE A 34 0.21 6.15 -0.78
C ILE A 34 -0.89 6.45 -1.80
N LEU A 35 -0.54 6.86 -3.01
CA LEU A 35 -1.53 7.13 -4.06
C LEU A 35 -2.34 5.88 -4.39
N MET A 36 -1.68 4.74 -4.55
CA MET A 36 -2.34 3.47 -4.82
C MET A 36 -3.18 2.98 -3.64
N PHE A 37 -2.69 3.18 -2.40
CA PHE A 37 -3.45 2.86 -1.20
C PHE A 37 -4.75 3.65 -1.12
N LEU A 38 -4.69 4.96 -1.34
CA LEU A 38 -5.87 5.83 -1.32
C LEU A 38 -6.88 5.46 -2.39
N HIS A 39 -6.40 5.10 -3.58
CA HIS A 39 -7.27 4.64 -4.67
C HIS A 39 -7.97 3.32 -4.32
N ASN A 40 -7.22 2.35 -3.81
CA ASN A 40 -7.74 1.02 -3.50
C ASN A 40 -8.58 0.97 -2.21
N ASN A 41 -8.38 1.93 -1.31
CA ASN A 41 -9.03 1.96 0.01
C ASN A 41 -9.60 3.37 0.31
N PRO A 42 -10.54 3.86 -0.48
CA PRO A 42 -11.03 5.23 -0.32
C PRO A 42 -11.68 5.52 1.03
N GLN A 43 -12.16 4.48 1.73
CA GLN A 43 -12.73 4.58 3.08
C GLN A 43 -11.67 4.65 4.19
N HIS A 44 -10.41 4.34 3.91
CA HIS A 44 -9.27 4.34 4.85
C HIS A 44 -8.30 5.47 4.54
N ASN A 45 -8.79 6.69 4.41
CA ASN A 45 -8.09 7.83 3.87
C ASN A 45 -7.51 8.78 4.92
N THR A 46 -7.00 8.25 6.03
CA THR A 46 -6.29 9.05 7.05
C THR A 46 -4.82 8.64 7.14
N ALA A 47 -3.98 9.57 7.60
CA ALA A 47 -2.57 9.28 7.82
C ALA A 47 -2.35 8.11 8.79
N ALA A 48 -3.17 8.05 9.85
CA ALA A 48 -3.09 6.97 10.84
C ALA A 48 -3.40 5.59 10.22
N GLU A 49 -4.38 5.50 9.33
CA GLU A 49 -4.72 4.27 8.63
C GLU A 49 -3.63 3.84 7.65
N ILE A 50 -3.04 4.78 6.92
CA ILE A 50 -1.89 4.51 6.06
C ILE A 50 -0.73 3.93 6.86
N VAL A 51 -0.37 4.56 7.99
CA VAL A 51 0.68 4.07 8.90
C VAL A 51 0.37 2.64 9.37
N LYS A 52 -0.84 2.39 9.81
CA LYS A 52 -1.28 1.09 10.33
C LYS A 52 -1.22 -0.01 9.27
N VAL A 53 -1.85 0.22 8.13
CA VAL A 53 -1.98 -0.81 7.08
C VAL A 53 -0.65 -1.04 6.36
N ARG A 54 0.08 0.03 6.07
CA ARG A 54 1.39 -0.06 5.39
C ARG A 54 2.53 -0.46 6.33
N LYS A 55 2.29 -0.56 7.64
CA LYS A 55 3.33 -0.84 8.63
C LYS A 55 4.51 0.14 8.55
N SER A 56 4.23 1.39 8.19
CA SER A 56 5.21 2.45 8.00
C SER A 56 5.30 3.35 9.24
N THR A 57 6.33 4.19 9.31
CA THR A 57 6.45 5.17 10.41
C THR A 57 5.59 6.41 10.14
N LYS A 58 5.14 7.07 11.20
CA LYS A 58 4.41 8.35 11.11
C LYS A 58 5.22 9.41 10.36
N SER A 59 6.50 9.51 10.66
CA SER A 59 7.41 10.48 10.03
C SER A 59 7.51 10.27 8.52
N HIS A 60 7.68 9.04 8.08
CA HIS A 60 7.79 8.72 6.65
C HIS A 60 6.49 9.01 5.88
N VAL A 61 5.35 8.63 6.45
CA VAL A 61 4.04 8.91 5.87
C VAL A 61 3.76 10.41 5.82
N SER A 62 3.99 11.12 6.93
CA SER A 62 3.77 12.57 7.02
C SER A 62 4.62 13.36 6.00
N THR A 63 5.89 13.03 5.88
CA THR A 63 6.80 13.65 4.90
C THR A 63 6.33 13.39 3.48
N SER A 64 5.93 12.17 3.17
CA SER A 64 5.46 11.78 1.83
C SER A 64 4.13 12.46 1.48
N LEU A 65 3.19 12.56 2.42
CA LEU A 65 1.92 13.28 2.23
C LEU A 65 2.14 14.76 1.94
N LYS A 66 3.07 15.41 2.66
CA LYS A 66 3.41 16.81 2.40
C LYS A 66 3.98 17.01 1.00
N LYS A 67 4.83 16.11 0.54
CA LYS A 67 5.36 16.13 -0.82
C LYS A 67 4.26 15.91 -1.87
N LEU A 68 3.32 15.00 -1.62
CA LEU A 68 2.18 14.77 -2.50
C LEU A 68 1.26 15.99 -2.59
N GLU A 69 1.03 16.68 -1.46
CA GLU A 69 0.28 17.94 -1.47
C GLU A 69 1.00 19.02 -2.29
N ASN A 70 2.31 19.18 -2.09
CA ASN A 70 3.11 20.15 -2.85
C ASN A 70 3.11 19.87 -4.35
N LYS A 71 2.97 18.63 -4.76
CA LYS A 71 2.83 18.20 -6.16
C LYS A 71 1.38 18.29 -6.67
N GLU A 72 0.46 18.71 -5.84
CA GLU A 72 -0.98 18.81 -6.16
C GLU A 72 -1.60 17.47 -6.57
N LEU A 73 -1.13 16.40 -5.97
CA LEU A 73 -1.63 15.03 -6.22
C LEU A 73 -2.67 14.59 -5.19
N VAL A 74 -2.61 15.14 -3.99
CA VAL A 74 -3.58 14.93 -2.92
C VAL A 74 -3.94 16.24 -2.24
N GLU A 75 -5.09 16.27 -1.58
CA GLU A 75 -5.47 17.33 -0.66
C GLU A 75 -5.90 16.75 0.68
N ARG A 76 -5.67 17.51 1.74
CA ARG A 76 -6.13 17.17 3.08
C ARG A 76 -7.28 18.07 3.48
N LYS A 77 -8.37 17.47 3.95
CA LYS A 77 -9.56 18.20 4.42
C LYS A 77 -9.94 17.72 5.81
N GLN A 78 -10.32 18.66 6.68
CA GLN A 78 -10.92 18.29 7.95
C GLN A 78 -12.29 17.67 7.71
N SER A 79 -12.57 16.56 8.44
CA SER A 79 -13.91 15.99 8.43
C SER A 79 -14.93 16.98 8.99
N LYS A 80 -16.11 17.05 8.40
CA LYS A 80 -17.22 17.88 8.90
C LYS A 80 -17.69 17.47 10.28
N ASP A 81 -17.60 16.18 10.58
CA ASP A 81 -18.09 15.58 11.82
C ASP A 81 -17.07 15.58 12.96
N ASN A 82 -15.77 15.63 12.64
CA ASN A 82 -14.69 15.61 13.60
C ASN A 82 -13.51 16.47 13.13
N LYS A 83 -13.32 17.64 13.72
CA LYS A 83 -12.23 18.57 13.38
C LYS A 83 -10.82 18.03 13.59
N LYS A 84 -10.66 16.99 14.41
CA LYS A 84 -9.38 16.30 14.62
C LYS A 84 -9.08 15.24 13.56
N HIS A 85 -10.10 14.91 12.77
CA HIS A 85 -10.02 13.88 11.74
C HIS A 85 -9.72 14.54 10.39
N ILE A 86 -8.55 14.27 9.84
CA ILE A 86 -8.13 14.82 8.54
C ILE A 86 -8.20 13.69 7.51
N GLU A 87 -9.03 13.89 6.51
CA GLU A 87 -9.19 12.99 5.38
C GLU A 87 -8.33 13.42 4.20
N ILE A 88 -7.80 12.46 3.48
CA ILE A 88 -6.90 12.66 2.35
C ILE A 88 -7.61 12.21 1.08
N PHE A 89 -7.65 13.08 0.09
CA PHE A 89 -8.31 12.83 -1.19
C PHE A 89 -7.32 12.95 -2.34
N LEU A 90 -7.46 12.05 -3.32
CA LEU A 90 -6.74 12.15 -4.59
C LEU A 90 -7.29 13.33 -5.40
N LEU A 91 -6.40 14.09 -6.00
CA LEU A 91 -6.75 15.16 -6.94
C LEU A 91 -6.66 14.65 -8.39
N ASP A 92 -7.31 15.36 -9.30
CA ASP A 92 -7.39 14.98 -10.72
C ASP A 92 -6.02 14.75 -11.35
N LYS A 93 -5.01 15.53 -10.95
CA LYS A 93 -3.63 15.37 -11.42
C LYS A 93 -3.01 14.02 -11.11
N ALA A 94 -3.51 13.31 -10.07
CA ALA A 94 -3.05 11.96 -9.72
C ALA A 94 -3.67 10.86 -10.60
N GLU A 95 -4.72 11.16 -11.35
CA GLU A 95 -5.49 10.16 -12.11
C GLU A 95 -4.62 9.37 -13.09
N GLU A 96 -3.78 10.05 -13.85
CA GLU A 96 -2.85 9.42 -14.80
C GLU A 96 -1.87 8.47 -14.12
N ILE A 97 -1.35 8.86 -12.95
CA ILE A 97 -0.41 8.05 -12.16
C ILE A 97 -1.12 6.80 -11.62
N VAL A 98 -2.31 6.99 -11.10
CA VAL A 98 -3.14 5.89 -10.56
C VAL A 98 -3.50 4.90 -11.67
N GLU A 99 -3.87 5.38 -12.85
CA GLU A 99 -4.16 4.53 -14.00
C GLU A 99 -2.93 3.70 -14.42
N ALA A 100 -1.76 4.33 -14.47
CA ALA A 100 -0.50 3.62 -14.72
C ALA A 100 -0.24 2.56 -13.65
N GLY A 101 -0.52 2.86 -12.38
CA GLY A 101 -0.40 1.93 -11.27
C GLY A 101 -1.36 0.74 -11.37
N ILE A 102 -2.61 0.97 -11.75
CA ILE A 102 -3.61 -0.09 -11.97
C ILE A 102 -3.12 -1.03 -13.09
N ASN A 103 -2.60 -0.47 -14.18
CA ASN A 103 -2.07 -1.27 -15.28
C ASN A 103 -0.86 -2.11 -14.85
N ALA A 104 0.04 -1.54 -14.03
CA ALA A 104 1.18 -2.27 -13.48
C ALA A 104 0.73 -3.40 -12.55
N GLN A 105 -0.28 -3.18 -11.72
CA GLN A 105 -0.85 -4.22 -10.84
C GLN A 105 -1.47 -5.36 -11.65
N LYS A 106 -2.21 -5.04 -12.71
CA LYS A 106 -2.77 -6.05 -13.62
C LYS A 106 -1.67 -6.86 -14.31
N GLN A 107 -0.65 -6.19 -14.83
CA GLN A 107 0.48 -6.84 -15.49
C GLN A 107 1.23 -7.75 -14.51
N PHE A 108 1.48 -7.28 -13.29
CA PHE A 108 2.09 -8.06 -12.22
C PHE A 108 1.28 -9.35 -11.97
N ALA A 109 -0.01 -9.22 -11.70
CA ALA A 109 -0.89 -10.36 -11.42
C ALA A 109 -0.93 -11.36 -12.57
N GLN A 110 -1.08 -10.89 -13.80
CA GLN A 110 -1.08 -11.74 -14.99
C GLN A 110 0.22 -12.54 -15.12
N ASN A 111 1.35 -11.91 -14.89
CA ASN A 111 2.66 -12.54 -15.06
C ASN A 111 3.00 -13.52 -13.94
N VAL A 112 2.74 -13.14 -12.67
CA VAL A 112 3.08 -14.01 -11.53
C VAL A 112 2.12 -15.19 -11.36
N LEU A 113 0.90 -15.06 -11.84
CA LEU A 113 -0.13 -16.12 -11.79
C LEU A 113 -0.22 -16.93 -13.09
N LYS A 114 0.67 -16.67 -14.03
CA LYS A 114 0.70 -17.39 -15.32
C LYS A 114 0.87 -18.89 -15.10
N GLY A 115 0.00 -19.67 -15.74
CA GLY A 115 0.05 -21.13 -15.66
C GLY A 115 -0.69 -21.74 -14.47
N LEU A 116 -1.19 -20.93 -13.54
CA LEU A 116 -2.02 -21.42 -12.44
C LEU A 116 -3.47 -21.62 -12.93
N THR A 117 -4.10 -22.71 -12.49
CA THR A 117 -5.54 -22.92 -12.66
C THR A 117 -6.33 -21.97 -11.76
N GLU A 118 -7.62 -21.77 -12.02
CA GLU A 118 -8.48 -20.96 -11.14
C GLU A 118 -8.55 -21.53 -9.71
N GLU A 119 -8.55 -22.86 -9.58
CA GLU A 119 -8.51 -23.54 -8.29
C GLU A 119 -7.21 -23.26 -7.54
N GLU A 120 -6.07 -23.31 -8.21
CA GLU A 120 -4.76 -22.98 -7.62
C GLU A 120 -4.67 -21.51 -7.20
N LYS A 121 -5.20 -20.59 -7.99
CA LYS A 121 -5.28 -19.17 -7.63
C LYS A 121 -6.10 -18.95 -6.37
N TYR A 122 -7.28 -19.57 -6.31
CA TYR A 122 -8.17 -19.51 -5.15
C TYR A 122 -7.50 -20.08 -3.90
N MET A 123 -6.87 -21.24 -4.03
CA MET A 123 -6.12 -21.89 -2.94
C MET A 123 -4.97 -21.01 -2.45
N CYS A 124 -4.22 -20.40 -3.36
CA CYS A 124 -3.10 -19.52 -3.05
C CYS A 124 -3.56 -18.32 -2.21
N ILE A 125 -4.65 -17.66 -2.60
CA ILE A 125 -5.21 -16.52 -1.86
C ILE A 125 -5.64 -16.96 -0.45
N ASN A 126 -6.39 -18.05 -0.34
CA ASN A 126 -6.89 -18.54 0.94
C ASN A 126 -5.75 -18.92 1.92
N VAL A 127 -4.73 -19.60 1.42
CA VAL A 127 -3.57 -20.00 2.23
C VAL A 127 -2.79 -18.76 2.65
N PHE A 128 -2.58 -17.83 1.73
CA PHE A 128 -1.87 -16.58 2.02
C PHE A 128 -2.59 -15.73 3.08
N ASP A 129 -3.90 -15.61 2.97
CA ASP A 129 -4.73 -14.89 3.95
C ASP A 129 -4.60 -15.52 5.35
N LYS A 130 -4.62 -16.84 5.45
CA LYS A 130 -4.41 -17.54 6.73
C LYS A 130 -3.03 -17.24 7.33
N ILE A 131 -1.99 -17.28 6.50
CA ILE A 131 -0.62 -16.97 6.93
C ILE A 131 -0.54 -15.53 7.44
N CYS A 132 -1.10 -14.57 6.71
CA CYS A 132 -1.12 -13.17 7.10
C CYS A 132 -1.91 -12.93 8.39
N ASN A 133 -3.08 -13.56 8.53
CA ASN A 133 -3.91 -13.45 9.74
C ASN A 133 -3.17 -13.99 10.97
N ASN A 134 -2.46 -15.09 10.85
CA ASN A 134 -1.64 -15.61 11.93
C ASN A 134 -0.53 -14.63 12.33
N ALA A 135 0.17 -14.07 11.35
CA ALA A 135 1.21 -13.07 11.60
C ALA A 135 0.67 -11.80 12.28
N GLU A 136 -0.51 -11.31 11.85
CA GLU A 136 -1.19 -10.16 12.47
C GLU A 136 -1.55 -10.42 13.93
N GLU A 137 -2.04 -11.61 14.24
CA GLU A 137 -2.38 -12.01 15.62
C GLU A 137 -1.15 -11.94 16.53
N TYR A 138 -0.03 -12.52 16.13
CA TYR A 138 1.21 -12.50 16.91
C TYR A 138 1.82 -11.10 17.01
N LEU A 139 1.73 -10.29 15.98
CA LEU A 139 2.15 -8.89 16.03
C LEU A 139 1.34 -8.08 17.05
N ARG A 140 0.03 -8.31 17.12
CA ARG A 140 -0.86 -7.66 18.08
C ARG A 140 -0.52 -8.06 19.51
N GLU A 141 -0.40 -9.35 19.79
CA GLU A 141 -0.01 -9.88 21.10
C GLU A 141 1.33 -9.33 21.57
N TYR A 142 2.30 -9.25 20.68
CA TYR A 142 3.62 -8.71 21.00
C TYR A 142 3.56 -7.23 21.38
N LYS A 143 2.77 -6.42 20.69
CA LYS A 143 2.58 -5.00 21.00
C LYS A 143 1.86 -4.79 22.33
N GLU A 144 0.85 -5.60 22.63
CA GLU A 144 0.13 -5.56 23.91
C GLU A 144 1.06 -5.87 25.07
N ASN A 145 1.88 -6.92 24.97
CA ASN A 145 2.85 -7.32 26.01
C ASN A 145 3.95 -6.25 26.27
N ILE A 146 4.32 -5.46 25.25
CA ILE A 146 5.28 -4.36 25.42
C ILE A 146 4.65 -3.18 26.17
N ASN A 147 3.39 -2.88 25.89
CA ASN A 147 2.67 -1.75 26.48
C ASN A 147 2.26 -2.01 27.95
N GLU A 148 2.24 -3.26 28.41
CA GLU A 148 1.98 -3.65 29.79
C GLU A 148 3.23 -3.61 30.71
N LYS A 149 4.41 -3.38 30.15
CA LYS A 149 5.68 -3.22 30.89
C LYS A 149 6.10 -1.76 30.97
#